data_b440430e140e3938be6ab504efd5cbb7
#
_entry.id   b440430e140e3938be6ab504efd5cbb7
#
_cell.length_a   1.000
_cell.length_b   1.000
_cell.length_c   1.000
_cell.angle_alpha   90.00
_cell.angle_beta   90.00
_cell.angle_gamma   90.00
#
_symmetry.space_group_name_H-M   'P 1'
#
loop_
_entity.id
_entity.type
_entity.pdbx_description
1 polymer ?
#
loop_
_entity_poly.entity_id
_entity_poly.type
_entity_poly.pdbx_seq_one_letter_code
_entity_poly.pdbx_strand_id
1 'polypeptide(L)'
;MKIAIVGATGLVGTNIINLCEQYFDIDVEYSLFASKSSEGKKIKVNDKDITVKELNKENIGEYNISLFSAGGERSKDYAPNFIDNGSFVIDNSSVFRMNDEVPLVVYGINENIITKESKLISNPNCTTMGLVMALKPLHDKYTLSSMTPVAYQAVSGSGSEAIKSLEKETLLGDKLDANYEQAYYSNPIARNVIPLAGSLTDNGYSDEEMKFVHESRKILSIPDLVVEPSNARVGVRTGHGTFCSAVFENEVDLEECTDLLNNFEGVEVWNDSLPTPIDVEGKDEVLVSRLRQGLSSKNILNFWVVSDNLLKGAALNAVQIAKFVEKL
;
A
#
# COMPACT_ATOMS: atom_id res chain seq x y z
N MET A 1 -9.50 6.00 24.53
CA MET A 1 -8.56 6.43 23.46
C MET A 1 -9.31 7.17 22.38
N LYS A 2 -8.68 8.16 21.70
CA LYS A 2 -9.29 8.93 20.61
C LYS A 2 -8.51 8.72 19.32
N ILE A 3 -9.20 8.35 18.26
CA ILE A 3 -8.61 8.15 16.92
C ILE A 3 -9.24 9.11 15.91
N ALA A 4 -8.40 9.82 15.16
CA ALA A 4 -8.83 10.60 14.01
C ALA A 4 -8.57 9.84 12.70
N ILE A 5 -9.52 9.86 11.77
CA ILE A 5 -9.37 9.29 10.43
C ILE A 5 -9.54 10.43 9.41
N VAL A 6 -8.45 10.77 8.74
CA VAL A 6 -8.38 11.87 7.77
C VAL A 6 -8.45 11.30 6.36
N GLY A 7 -9.45 11.72 5.59
CA GLY A 7 -9.81 11.10 4.32
C GLY A 7 -10.85 9.98 4.45
N ALA A 8 -11.66 10.03 5.51
CA ALA A 8 -12.60 8.99 5.93
C ALA A 8 -13.61 8.54 4.85
N THR A 9 -13.89 9.38 3.84
CA THR A 9 -14.85 9.09 2.76
C THR A 9 -14.19 8.50 1.50
N GLY A 10 -12.86 8.34 1.50
CA GLY A 10 -12.12 7.72 0.40
C GLY A 10 -12.08 6.19 0.51
N LEU A 11 -11.62 5.50 -0.55
CA LEU A 11 -11.53 4.03 -0.57
C LEU A 11 -10.69 3.48 0.60
N VAL A 12 -9.49 4.00 0.79
CA VAL A 12 -8.60 3.59 1.87
C VAL A 12 -9.15 4.02 3.23
N GLY A 13 -9.72 5.25 3.34
CA GLY A 13 -10.31 5.73 4.58
C GLY A 13 -11.48 4.87 5.07
N THR A 14 -12.33 4.39 4.16
CA THR A 14 -13.42 3.46 4.49
C THR A 14 -12.88 2.11 4.99
N ASN A 15 -11.84 1.58 4.35
CA ASN A 15 -11.19 0.35 4.82
C ASN A 15 -10.50 0.55 6.19
N ILE A 16 -9.88 1.72 6.44
CA ILE A 16 -9.33 2.06 7.76
C ILE A 16 -10.43 2.01 8.83
N ILE A 17 -11.62 2.59 8.56
CA ILE A 17 -12.75 2.55 9.49
C ILE A 17 -13.14 1.11 9.83
N ASN A 18 -13.37 0.28 8.81
CA ASN A 18 -13.77 -1.11 8.98
C ASN A 18 -12.73 -1.94 9.76
N LEU A 19 -11.45 -1.69 9.51
CA LEU A 19 -10.36 -2.36 10.23
C LEU A 19 -10.22 -1.83 11.67
N CYS A 20 -10.44 -0.54 11.90
CA CYS A 20 -10.44 0.00 13.26
C CYS A 20 -11.51 -0.66 14.15
N GLU A 21 -12.69 -0.98 13.61
CA GLU A 21 -13.73 -1.72 14.33
C GLU A 21 -13.31 -3.14 14.75
N GLN A 22 -12.36 -3.74 14.00
CA GLN A 22 -11.86 -5.09 14.27
C GLN A 22 -10.64 -5.09 15.21
N TYR A 23 -9.80 -4.08 15.11
CA TYR A 23 -8.51 -4.02 15.80
C TYR A 23 -8.53 -3.26 17.12
N PHE A 24 -9.53 -2.38 17.33
CA PHE A 24 -9.61 -1.56 18.53
C PHE A 24 -10.88 -1.84 19.33
N ASP A 25 -10.84 -1.54 20.62
CA ASP A 25 -11.98 -1.74 21.51
C ASP A 25 -13.16 -0.84 21.16
N ILE A 26 -14.37 -1.28 21.49
CA ILE A 26 -15.64 -0.57 21.21
C ILE A 26 -15.72 0.81 21.88
N ASP A 27 -14.95 1.06 22.93
CA ASP A 27 -14.92 2.32 23.70
C ASP A 27 -13.99 3.39 23.07
N VAL A 28 -13.38 3.10 21.90
CA VAL A 28 -12.58 4.09 21.18
C VAL A 28 -13.50 5.16 20.59
N GLU A 29 -13.13 6.42 20.82
CA GLU A 29 -13.80 7.58 20.24
C GLU A 29 -13.19 7.90 18.88
N TYR A 30 -14.02 7.92 17.83
CA TYR A 30 -13.60 8.25 16.47
C TYR A 30 -14.01 9.65 16.06
N SER A 31 -13.12 10.35 15.36
CA SER A 31 -13.42 11.57 14.62
C SER A 31 -13.07 11.38 13.14
N LEU A 32 -14.02 11.68 12.28
CA LEU A 32 -13.88 11.47 10.83
C LEU A 32 -13.74 12.81 10.13
N PHE A 33 -12.67 12.96 9.33
CA PHE A 33 -12.36 14.16 8.58
C PHE A 33 -12.34 13.89 7.08
N ALA A 34 -12.89 14.81 6.31
CA ALA A 34 -12.83 14.79 4.85
C ALA A 34 -12.85 16.21 4.28
N SER A 35 -12.96 16.34 2.96
CA SER A 35 -13.14 17.64 2.30
C SER A 35 -14.50 18.26 2.66
N LYS A 36 -14.62 19.57 2.49
CA LYS A 36 -15.86 20.32 2.69
C LYS A 36 -17.08 19.74 1.98
N SER A 37 -16.91 19.17 0.78
CA SER A 37 -18.00 18.51 0.05
C SER A 37 -18.56 17.25 0.73
N SER A 38 -17.85 16.71 1.71
CA SER A 38 -18.26 15.54 2.49
C SER A 38 -18.68 15.88 3.92
N GLU A 39 -18.59 17.15 4.34
CA GLU A 39 -19.00 17.61 5.65
C GLU A 39 -20.48 17.30 5.90
N GLY A 40 -20.80 16.89 7.11
CA GLY A 40 -22.15 16.54 7.54
C GLY A 40 -22.61 15.13 7.12
N LYS A 41 -21.89 14.41 6.26
CA LYS A 41 -22.17 13.00 5.99
C LYS A 41 -22.04 12.19 7.27
N LYS A 42 -22.89 11.19 7.44
CA LYS A 42 -22.83 10.26 8.56
C LYS A 42 -22.21 8.95 8.08
N ILE A 43 -21.25 8.45 8.81
CA ILE A 43 -20.64 7.14 8.60
C ILE A 43 -20.80 6.35 9.90
N LYS A 44 -21.21 5.09 9.77
CA LYS A 44 -21.41 4.20 10.89
C LYS A 44 -20.08 3.62 11.34
N VAL A 45 -19.76 3.72 12.63
CA VAL A 45 -18.57 3.12 13.25
C VAL A 45 -19.01 2.53 14.59
N ASN A 46 -18.79 1.24 14.82
CA ASN A 46 -19.25 0.53 16.02
C ASN A 46 -20.76 0.81 16.32
N ASP A 47 -21.61 0.69 15.29
CA ASP A 47 -23.05 0.98 15.35
C ASP A 47 -23.46 2.42 15.71
N LYS A 48 -22.52 3.35 15.84
CA LYS A 48 -22.75 4.77 16.10
C LYS A 48 -22.61 5.59 14.82
N ASP A 49 -23.56 6.47 14.54
CA ASP A 49 -23.46 7.44 13.45
C ASP A 49 -22.46 8.55 13.83
N ILE A 50 -21.33 8.60 13.14
CA ILE A 50 -20.33 9.66 13.32
C ILE A 50 -20.43 10.64 12.16
N THR A 51 -20.60 11.92 12.50
CA THR A 51 -20.67 12.98 11.49
C THR A 51 -19.27 13.34 11.01
N VAL A 52 -19.07 13.32 9.70
CA VAL A 52 -17.84 13.75 9.06
C VAL A 52 -17.67 15.25 9.19
N LYS A 53 -16.51 15.69 9.68
CA LYS A 53 -16.10 17.08 9.81
C LYS A 53 -15.27 17.51 8.62
N GLU A 54 -15.35 18.79 8.25
CA GLU A 54 -14.36 19.37 7.33
C GLU A 54 -12.98 19.33 7.96
N LEU A 55 -11.98 18.92 7.17
CA LEU A 55 -10.57 19.02 7.57
C LEU A 55 -10.12 20.49 7.48
N ASN A 56 -10.08 21.15 8.59
CA ASN A 56 -9.53 22.50 8.77
C ASN A 56 -8.90 22.63 10.16
N LYS A 57 -8.10 23.66 10.40
CA LYS A 57 -7.36 23.83 11.64
C LYS A 57 -8.25 24.01 12.88
N GLU A 58 -9.45 24.58 12.69
CA GLU A 58 -10.40 24.85 13.78
C GLU A 58 -11.07 23.57 14.30
N ASN A 59 -11.22 22.56 13.42
CA ASN A 59 -11.85 21.29 13.74
C ASN A 59 -10.88 20.25 14.33
N ILE A 60 -9.56 20.51 14.31
CA ILE A 60 -8.56 19.58 14.82
C ILE A 60 -8.50 19.65 16.34
N GLY A 61 -8.83 18.55 17.00
CA GLY A 61 -8.76 18.38 18.45
C GLY A 61 -7.53 17.58 18.88
N GLU A 62 -7.56 17.07 20.11
CA GLU A 62 -6.56 16.18 20.66
C GLU A 62 -6.91 14.73 20.37
N TYR A 63 -5.97 13.98 19.79
CA TYR A 63 -6.09 12.57 19.45
C TYR A 63 -4.86 11.80 19.90
N ASN A 64 -5.03 10.54 20.26
CA ASN A 64 -3.91 9.65 20.52
C ASN A 64 -3.26 9.22 19.21
N ILE A 65 -4.07 8.88 18.21
CA ILE A 65 -3.64 8.38 16.91
C ILE A 65 -4.44 9.07 15.80
N SER A 66 -3.79 9.40 14.70
CA SER A 66 -4.40 9.98 13.51
C SER A 66 -3.95 9.25 12.25
N LEU A 67 -4.91 8.66 11.54
CA LEU A 67 -4.70 7.86 10.33
C LEU A 67 -5.03 8.72 9.10
N PHE A 68 -4.02 9.03 8.30
CA PHE A 68 -4.13 9.92 7.15
C PHE A 68 -4.22 9.15 5.83
N SER A 69 -5.24 9.44 5.05
CA SER A 69 -5.45 8.96 3.68
C SER A 69 -6.14 10.02 2.81
N ALA A 70 -5.62 11.24 2.81
CA ALA A 70 -6.23 12.41 2.16
C ALA A 70 -5.37 13.03 1.05
N GLY A 71 -4.25 12.37 0.69
CA GLY A 71 -3.28 12.85 -0.31
C GLY A 71 -2.20 13.76 0.28
N GLY A 72 -1.08 13.87 -0.46
CA GLY A 72 0.16 14.47 0.04
C GLY A 72 0.05 15.94 0.45
N GLU A 73 -0.66 16.78 -0.31
CA GLU A 73 -0.87 18.18 0.06
C GLU A 73 -1.53 18.31 1.44
N ARG A 74 -2.63 17.60 1.66
CA ARG A 74 -3.34 17.65 2.94
C ARG A 74 -2.52 17.04 4.08
N SER A 75 -1.78 15.97 3.82
CA SER A 75 -0.85 15.42 4.81
C SER A 75 0.20 16.45 5.20
N LYS A 76 0.82 17.12 4.25
CA LYS A 76 1.81 18.16 4.49
C LYS A 76 1.26 19.34 5.30
N ASP A 77 0.03 19.79 4.97
CA ASP A 77 -0.58 20.97 5.57
C ASP A 77 -1.14 20.73 6.97
N TYR A 78 -1.63 19.52 7.26
CA TYR A 78 -2.39 19.23 8.48
C TYR A 78 -1.73 18.25 9.44
N ALA A 79 -0.87 17.33 9.00
CA ALA A 79 -0.20 16.39 9.91
C ALA A 79 0.53 17.08 11.06
N PRO A 80 1.26 18.22 10.84
CA PRO A 80 1.91 18.94 11.92
C PRO A 80 0.92 19.40 13.01
N ASN A 81 -0.29 19.84 12.65
CA ASN A 81 -1.27 20.29 13.63
C ASN A 81 -1.77 19.14 14.54
N PHE A 82 -1.89 17.92 14.01
CA PHE A 82 -2.25 16.75 14.82
C PHE A 82 -1.10 16.35 15.74
N ILE A 83 0.15 16.45 15.27
CA ILE A 83 1.35 16.17 16.06
C ILE A 83 1.50 17.18 17.20
N ASP A 84 1.31 18.48 16.93
CA ASP A 84 1.36 19.56 17.93
C ASP A 84 0.31 19.35 19.03
N ASN A 85 -0.84 18.73 18.69
CA ASN A 85 -1.89 18.35 19.62
C ASN A 85 -1.67 16.95 20.26
N GLY A 86 -0.46 16.39 20.15
CA GLY A 86 -0.03 15.17 20.85
C GLY A 86 -0.27 13.85 20.13
N SER A 87 -0.84 13.86 18.92
CA SER A 87 -1.16 12.65 18.17
C SER A 87 0.08 11.97 17.57
N PHE A 88 0.06 10.64 17.54
CA PHE A 88 0.84 9.90 16.55
C PHE A 88 0.12 9.96 15.21
N VAL A 89 0.81 10.39 14.17
CA VAL A 89 0.27 10.46 12.81
C VAL A 89 0.84 9.33 11.96
N ILE A 90 -0.04 8.53 11.34
CA ILE A 90 0.33 7.49 10.39
C ILE A 90 -0.20 7.92 9.02
N ASP A 91 0.72 8.24 8.10
CA ASP A 91 0.41 8.85 6.81
C ASP A 91 0.57 7.88 5.64
N ASN A 92 -0.50 7.67 4.88
CA ASN A 92 -0.50 6.84 3.67
C ASN A 92 0.02 7.58 2.42
N SER A 93 0.24 8.89 2.48
CA SER A 93 0.75 9.64 1.33
C SER A 93 2.25 9.41 1.10
N SER A 94 2.74 9.83 -0.05
CA SER A 94 4.17 9.72 -0.38
C SER A 94 5.03 10.85 0.18
N VAL A 95 4.41 11.90 0.75
CA VAL A 95 5.10 13.17 1.00
C VAL A 95 6.21 13.09 2.05
N PHE A 96 6.10 12.19 3.02
CA PHE A 96 7.08 12.06 4.11
C PHE A 96 7.95 10.80 4.02
N ARG A 97 7.66 9.89 3.08
CA ARG A 97 8.29 8.54 3.03
C ARG A 97 9.82 8.59 2.96
N MET A 98 10.35 9.56 2.22
CA MET A 98 11.81 9.67 1.99
C MET A 98 12.48 10.70 2.92
N ASN A 99 11.77 11.23 3.92
CA ASN A 99 12.41 12.00 4.99
C ASN A 99 13.13 11.05 5.93
N ASP A 100 14.42 11.28 6.18
CA ASP A 100 15.27 10.41 7.01
C ASP A 100 14.81 10.34 8.47
N GLU A 101 14.19 11.41 8.98
CA GLU A 101 13.67 11.48 10.35
C GLU A 101 12.32 10.77 10.52
N VAL A 102 11.65 10.41 9.40
CA VAL A 102 10.34 9.78 9.42
C VAL A 102 10.48 8.28 9.13
N PRO A 103 10.14 7.39 10.07
CA PRO A 103 10.16 5.95 9.81
C PRO A 103 9.16 5.58 8.71
N LEU A 104 9.64 4.80 7.74
CA LEU A 104 8.83 4.17 6.68
C LEU A 104 8.62 2.71 7.06
N VAL A 105 7.38 2.35 7.45
CA VAL A 105 7.14 1.11 8.17
C VAL A 105 6.21 0.16 7.43
N VAL A 106 6.65 -1.09 7.30
CA VAL A 106 5.81 -2.24 7.00
C VAL A 106 5.71 -3.09 8.25
N TYR A 107 4.50 -3.21 8.81
CA TYR A 107 4.26 -4.04 9.98
C TYR A 107 4.55 -5.51 9.68
N GLY A 108 5.30 -6.16 10.55
CA GLY A 108 5.87 -7.49 10.37
C GLY A 108 7.29 -7.49 9.78
N ILE A 109 7.82 -6.31 9.36
CA ILE A 109 9.19 -6.19 8.82
C ILE A 109 10.08 -5.33 9.72
N ASN A 110 9.66 -4.10 10.02
CA ASN A 110 10.53 -3.10 10.64
C ASN A 110 9.80 -2.17 11.64
N GLU A 111 8.66 -2.55 12.19
CA GLU A 111 7.91 -1.75 13.17
C GLU A 111 8.71 -1.45 14.44
N ASN A 112 9.74 -2.23 14.72
CA ASN A 112 10.64 -2.04 15.87
C ASN A 112 11.47 -0.75 15.81
N ILE A 113 11.53 -0.07 14.64
CA ILE A 113 12.17 1.25 14.51
C ILE A 113 11.29 2.38 15.06
N ILE A 114 10.00 2.13 15.34
CA ILE A 114 9.09 3.12 15.91
C ILE A 114 9.40 3.29 17.41
N THR A 115 9.55 4.53 17.83
CA THR A 115 9.75 4.91 19.24
C THR A 115 8.65 5.88 19.70
N LYS A 116 8.62 6.24 20.97
CA LYS A 116 7.68 7.25 21.53
C LYS A 116 7.84 8.64 20.91
N GLU A 117 9.02 8.91 20.37
CA GLU A 117 9.39 10.15 19.70
C GLU A 117 8.94 10.18 18.23
N SER A 118 8.67 9.01 17.65
CA SER A 118 8.23 8.87 16.24
C SER A 118 6.79 9.35 16.05
N LYS A 119 6.55 10.67 16.20
CA LYS A 119 5.19 11.23 16.11
C LYS A 119 4.60 11.22 14.71
N LEU A 120 5.43 11.13 13.68
CA LEU A 120 5.03 10.95 12.28
C LEU A 120 5.62 9.64 11.77
N ILE A 121 4.77 8.79 11.20
CA ILE A 121 5.13 7.48 10.64
C ILE A 121 4.56 7.40 9.23
N SER A 122 5.38 7.06 8.26
CA SER A 122 4.94 6.89 6.88
C SER A 122 4.58 5.45 6.55
N ASN A 123 3.44 5.29 5.90
CA ASN A 123 2.98 4.03 5.32
C ASN A 123 3.50 3.93 3.87
N PRO A 124 4.13 2.82 3.46
CA PRO A 124 4.75 2.69 2.15
C PRO A 124 3.77 2.65 0.96
N ASN A 125 4.34 2.63 -0.23
CA ASN A 125 3.60 2.39 -1.47
C ASN A 125 3.00 0.97 -1.49
N CYS A 126 1.79 0.87 -2.01
CA CYS A 126 1.01 -0.37 -2.00
C CYS A 126 1.68 -1.53 -2.77
N THR A 127 2.34 -1.23 -3.89
CA THR A 127 3.04 -2.25 -4.68
C THR A 127 4.33 -2.69 -4.00
N THR A 128 5.09 -1.74 -3.43
CA THR A 128 6.32 -2.02 -2.69
C THR A 128 6.03 -2.89 -1.46
N MET A 129 4.94 -2.60 -0.73
CA MET A 129 4.57 -3.34 0.48
C MET A 129 4.41 -4.84 0.24
N GLY A 130 3.60 -5.23 -0.75
CA GLY A 130 3.40 -6.65 -1.09
C GLY A 130 4.72 -7.34 -1.47
N LEU A 131 5.57 -6.65 -2.23
CA LEU A 131 6.85 -7.21 -2.67
C LEU A 131 7.84 -7.39 -1.51
N VAL A 132 8.01 -6.39 -0.64
CA VAL A 132 8.97 -6.48 0.47
C VAL A 132 8.56 -7.48 1.53
N MET A 133 7.24 -7.75 1.70
CA MET A 133 6.75 -8.84 2.56
C MET A 133 7.27 -10.20 2.09
N ALA A 134 7.25 -10.46 0.79
CA ALA A 134 7.81 -11.69 0.23
C ALA A 134 9.35 -11.71 0.25
N LEU A 135 10.00 -10.55 0.07
CA LEU A 135 11.46 -10.48 0.00
C LEU A 135 12.14 -10.54 1.37
N LYS A 136 11.50 -10.04 2.44
CA LYS A 136 12.12 -9.95 3.78
C LYS A 136 12.64 -11.29 4.31
N PRO A 137 11.83 -12.37 4.42
CA PRO A 137 12.34 -13.65 4.93
C PRO A 137 13.43 -14.26 4.04
N LEU A 138 13.36 -14.03 2.72
CA LEU A 138 14.35 -14.48 1.77
C LEU A 138 15.65 -13.68 1.88
N HIS A 139 15.58 -12.35 2.08
CA HIS A 139 16.73 -11.51 2.34
C HIS A 139 17.48 -11.89 3.59
N ASP A 140 16.76 -12.14 4.68
CA ASP A 140 17.35 -12.52 5.96
C ASP A 140 18.17 -13.82 5.87
N LYS A 141 17.77 -14.72 4.98
CA LYS A 141 18.44 -16.01 4.77
C LYS A 141 19.54 -15.96 3.71
N TYR A 142 19.24 -15.36 2.56
CA TYR A 142 20.07 -15.49 1.38
C TYR A 142 20.81 -14.21 0.97
N THR A 143 20.51 -13.06 1.60
CA THR A 143 21.11 -11.73 1.33
C THR A 143 20.77 -11.22 -0.08
N LEU A 144 19.67 -10.48 -0.19
CA LEU A 144 19.23 -9.87 -1.46
C LEU A 144 20.22 -8.82 -1.94
N SER A 145 20.68 -8.93 -3.19
CA SER A 145 21.62 -8.00 -3.83
C SER A 145 20.99 -7.17 -4.94
N SER A 146 20.09 -7.75 -5.72
CA SER A 146 19.34 -7.01 -6.74
C SER A 146 17.97 -7.60 -7.00
N MET A 147 17.07 -6.79 -7.59
CA MET A 147 15.75 -7.25 -8.03
C MET A 147 15.26 -6.51 -9.27
N THR A 148 14.48 -7.21 -10.07
CA THR A 148 13.77 -6.68 -11.24
C THR A 148 12.26 -6.94 -11.05
N PRO A 149 11.52 -6.04 -10.39
CA PRO A 149 10.08 -6.14 -10.25
C PRO A 149 9.36 -5.63 -11.50
N VAL A 150 8.33 -6.36 -11.94
CA VAL A 150 7.42 -5.95 -13.01
C VAL A 150 6.00 -5.95 -12.45
N ALA A 151 5.46 -4.77 -12.17
CA ALA A 151 4.18 -4.61 -11.49
C ALA A 151 3.00 -4.38 -12.44
N TYR A 152 1.90 -5.06 -12.16
CA TYR A 152 0.59 -4.92 -12.78
C TYR A 152 -0.35 -4.27 -11.78
N GLN A 153 -0.57 -2.97 -11.92
CA GLN A 153 -1.30 -2.18 -10.94
C GLN A 153 -2.78 -2.05 -11.29
N ALA A 154 -3.66 -2.44 -10.38
CA ALA A 154 -5.10 -2.27 -10.46
C ALA A 154 -5.52 -0.79 -10.39
N VAL A 155 -6.68 -0.45 -10.96
CA VAL A 155 -7.17 0.93 -11.05
C VAL A 155 -7.54 1.54 -9.68
N SER A 156 -7.87 0.73 -8.67
CA SER A 156 -8.19 1.22 -7.32
C SER A 156 -7.07 2.03 -6.68
N GLY A 157 -5.81 1.79 -7.08
CA GLY A 157 -4.66 2.59 -6.66
C GLY A 157 -4.75 4.07 -7.09
N SER A 158 -5.51 4.36 -8.17
CA SER A 158 -5.80 5.73 -8.64
C SER A 158 -7.10 6.31 -8.06
N GLY A 159 -7.81 5.57 -7.21
CA GLY A 159 -9.01 6.04 -6.53
C GLY A 159 -10.34 5.65 -7.20
N SER A 160 -11.44 6.15 -6.62
CA SER A 160 -12.80 5.75 -7.01
C SER A 160 -13.18 6.14 -8.44
N GLU A 161 -12.67 7.26 -8.95
CA GLU A 161 -12.99 7.71 -10.31
C GLU A 161 -12.37 6.79 -11.36
N ALA A 162 -11.17 6.25 -11.11
CA ALA A 162 -10.55 5.25 -11.98
C ALA A 162 -11.34 3.94 -12.01
N ILE A 163 -11.90 3.51 -10.87
CA ILE A 163 -12.79 2.35 -10.80
C ILE A 163 -14.05 2.59 -11.65
N LYS A 164 -14.71 3.73 -11.47
CA LYS A 164 -15.90 4.10 -12.25
C LYS A 164 -15.62 4.17 -13.76
N SER A 165 -14.43 4.66 -14.15
CA SER A 165 -14.02 4.67 -15.55
C SER A 165 -13.88 3.25 -16.09
N LEU A 166 -13.19 2.35 -15.39
CA LEU A 166 -13.07 0.94 -15.78
C LEU A 166 -14.44 0.28 -15.93
N GLU A 167 -15.36 0.48 -14.98
CA GLU A 167 -16.72 -0.07 -15.01
C GLU A 167 -17.50 0.45 -16.23
N LYS A 168 -17.47 1.77 -16.47
CA LYS A 168 -18.12 2.41 -17.61
C LYS A 168 -17.55 1.93 -18.95
N GLU A 169 -16.23 1.89 -19.07
CA GLU A 169 -15.55 1.40 -20.27
C GLU A 169 -15.86 -0.08 -20.54
N THR A 170 -15.93 -0.90 -19.49
CA THR A 170 -16.29 -2.33 -19.60
C THR A 170 -17.70 -2.51 -20.20
N LEU A 171 -18.66 -1.66 -19.82
CA LEU A 171 -20.03 -1.70 -20.33
C LEU A 171 -20.12 -1.32 -21.82
N LEU A 172 -19.16 -0.56 -22.35
CA LEU A 172 -19.12 -0.21 -23.77
C LEU A 172 -18.78 -1.42 -24.67
N GLY A 173 -18.09 -2.41 -24.14
CA GLY A 173 -17.73 -3.64 -24.86
C GLY A 173 -16.98 -3.33 -26.17
N ASP A 174 -17.50 -3.82 -27.31
CA ASP A 174 -16.88 -3.63 -28.63
C ASP A 174 -17.03 -2.19 -29.20
N LYS A 175 -17.77 -1.32 -28.53
CA LYS A 175 -17.84 0.11 -28.84
C LYS A 175 -16.71 0.93 -28.27
N LEU A 176 -15.90 0.33 -27.36
CA LEU A 176 -14.73 0.98 -26.80
C LEU A 176 -13.60 0.96 -27.83
N ASP A 177 -13.10 2.12 -28.19
CA ASP A 177 -11.94 2.30 -29.06
C ASP A 177 -10.85 3.16 -28.43
N ALA A 178 -9.69 3.26 -29.06
CA ALA A 178 -8.53 3.98 -28.55
C ALA A 178 -8.75 5.51 -28.42
N ASN A 179 -9.77 6.06 -29.08
CA ASN A 179 -10.09 7.48 -29.09
C ASN A 179 -11.19 7.86 -28.08
N TYR A 180 -11.51 6.97 -27.14
CA TYR A 180 -12.53 7.24 -26.12
C TYR A 180 -12.12 8.38 -25.19
N GLU A 181 -12.67 9.57 -25.43
CA GLU A 181 -12.28 10.83 -24.78
C GLU A 181 -12.63 10.92 -23.28
N GLN A 182 -13.51 10.05 -22.77
CA GLN A 182 -13.93 10.06 -21.36
C GLN A 182 -13.15 9.07 -20.48
N ALA A 183 -12.03 8.55 -20.99
CA ALA A 183 -11.14 7.69 -20.20
C ALA A 183 -10.52 8.48 -19.04
N TYR A 184 -10.33 7.81 -17.91
CA TYR A 184 -9.64 8.41 -16.76
C TYR A 184 -8.12 8.54 -17.01
N TYR A 185 -7.54 7.57 -17.71
CA TYR A 185 -6.13 7.56 -18.09
C TYR A 185 -5.95 8.15 -19.50
N SER A 186 -4.72 8.23 -19.96
CA SER A 186 -4.38 8.68 -21.34
C SER A 186 -5.03 7.82 -22.44
N ASN A 187 -5.38 6.59 -22.09
CA ASN A 187 -6.06 5.63 -22.97
C ASN A 187 -7.13 4.89 -22.17
N PRO A 188 -8.15 4.31 -22.81
CA PRO A 188 -9.08 3.40 -22.16
C PRO A 188 -8.35 2.25 -21.48
N ILE A 189 -8.79 1.92 -20.25
CA ILE A 189 -8.15 0.87 -19.45
C ILE A 189 -8.87 -0.49 -19.54
N ALA A 190 -10.18 -0.50 -19.81
CA ALA A 190 -10.90 -1.76 -19.97
C ALA A 190 -10.36 -2.55 -21.17
N ARG A 191 -10.01 -3.83 -20.94
CA ARG A 191 -9.42 -4.72 -21.97
C ARG A 191 -8.09 -4.22 -22.52
N ASN A 192 -7.35 -3.41 -21.74
CA ASN A 192 -6.11 -2.78 -22.15
C ASN A 192 -5.03 -2.90 -21.07
N VAL A 193 -3.78 -2.69 -21.47
CA VAL A 193 -2.61 -2.53 -20.61
C VAL A 193 -1.94 -1.22 -20.97
N ILE A 194 -1.84 -0.29 -20.04
CA ILE A 194 -1.13 0.96 -20.22
C ILE A 194 0.27 0.78 -19.64
N PRO A 195 1.35 0.92 -20.43
CA PRO A 195 2.72 0.66 -19.97
C PRO A 195 3.28 1.82 -19.12
N LEU A 196 2.45 2.32 -18.21
CA LEU A 196 2.77 3.40 -17.28
C LEU A 196 1.77 3.38 -16.12
N ALA A 197 2.26 3.39 -14.89
CA ALA A 197 1.50 3.79 -13.73
C ALA A 197 2.23 4.96 -13.06
N GLY A 198 1.48 5.99 -12.63
CA GLY A 198 2.07 7.24 -12.12
C GLY A 198 2.43 8.23 -13.23
N SER A 199 3.39 9.10 -12.95
CA SER A 199 3.88 10.15 -13.84
C SER A 199 5.33 9.92 -14.20
N LEU A 200 5.72 10.21 -15.44
CA LEU A 200 7.13 10.11 -15.86
C LEU A 200 7.98 11.14 -15.13
N THR A 201 9.18 10.72 -14.77
CA THR A 201 10.24 11.55 -14.20
C THR A 201 11.34 11.81 -15.25
N ASP A 202 12.26 12.73 -14.96
CA ASP A 202 13.30 13.16 -15.91
C ASP A 202 14.26 12.03 -16.35
N ASN A 203 14.35 10.96 -15.57
CA ASN A 203 15.22 9.80 -15.88
C ASN A 203 14.53 8.74 -16.76
N GLY A 204 13.26 8.99 -17.18
CA GLY A 204 12.49 8.08 -18.01
C GLY A 204 11.71 7.00 -17.25
N TYR A 205 11.91 6.87 -15.94
CA TYR A 205 11.07 6.03 -15.07
C TYR A 205 9.83 6.77 -14.62
N SER A 206 8.81 6.07 -14.16
CA SER A 206 7.69 6.69 -13.46
C SER A 206 8.00 6.93 -11.98
N ASP A 207 7.28 7.85 -11.35
CA ASP A 207 7.35 8.05 -9.90
C ASP A 207 6.94 6.78 -9.12
N GLU A 208 6.01 5.97 -9.65
CA GLU A 208 5.64 4.68 -9.07
C GLU A 208 6.79 3.65 -9.16
N GLU A 209 7.53 3.61 -10.26
CA GLU A 209 8.72 2.76 -10.39
C GLU A 209 9.83 3.19 -9.43
N MET A 210 10.06 4.50 -9.28
CA MET A 210 11.06 5.02 -8.35
C MET A 210 10.75 4.71 -6.89
N LYS A 211 9.46 4.50 -6.53
CA LYS A 211 9.08 4.03 -5.18
C LYS A 211 9.63 2.65 -4.88
N PHE A 212 9.66 1.73 -5.84
CA PHE A 212 10.33 0.43 -5.64
C PHE A 212 11.80 0.61 -5.27
N VAL A 213 12.48 1.54 -5.93
CA VAL A 213 13.91 1.79 -5.68
C VAL A 213 14.14 2.34 -4.28
N HIS A 214 13.48 3.44 -3.95
CA HIS A 214 13.76 4.19 -2.73
C HIS A 214 13.17 3.52 -1.49
N GLU A 215 11.92 3.09 -1.57
CA GLU A 215 11.22 2.56 -0.42
C GLU A 215 11.73 1.17 -0.01
N SER A 216 12.03 0.26 -0.97
CA SER A 216 12.58 -1.05 -0.62
C SER A 216 13.95 -0.95 0.05
N ARG A 217 14.82 -0.03 -0.42
CA ARG A 217 16.10 0.24 0.24
C ARG A 217 15.93 0.67 1.68
N LYS A 218 15.00 1.58 1.95
CA LYS A 218 14.72 2.11 3.28
C LYS A 218 14.08 1.07 4.20
N ILE A 219 13.06 0.35 3.71
CA ILE A 219 12.32 -0.66 4.50
C ILE A 219 13.21 -1.87 4.85
N LEU A 220 13.95 -2.39 3.87
CA LEU A 220 14.81 -3.56 4.05
C LEU A 220 16.19 -3.22 4.64
N SER A 221 16.51 -1.92 4.79
CA SER A 221 17.82 -1.44 5.26
C SER A 221 18.98 -1.89 4.36
N ILE A 222 18.75 -1.89 3.03
CA ILE A 222 19.76 -2.24 2.01
C ILE A 222 20.00 -1.00 1.14
N PRO A 223 20.86 -0.05 1.52
CA PRO A 223 21.02 1.23 0.81
C PRO A 223 21.50 1.07 -0.64
N ASP A 224 22.30 0.04 -0.90
CA ASP A 224 22.91 -0.24 -2.21
C ASP A 224 22.13 -1.28 -3.04
N LEU A 225 20.90 -1.64 -2.64
CA LEU A 225 20.07 -2.59 -3.38
C LEU A 225 19.89 -2.11 -4.84
N VAL A 226 20.28 -2.95 -5.78
CA VAL A 226 20.07 -2.69 -7.22
C VAL A 226 18.62 -3.04 -7.56
N VAL A 227 17.87 -2.07 -8.10
CA VAL A 227 16.46 -2.25 -8.45
C VAL A 227 16.20 -1.72 -9.84
N GLU A 228 15.70 -2.59 -10.74
CA GLU A 228 15.33 -2.24 -12.11
C GLU A 228 13.82 -2.49 -12.30
N PRO A 229 12.96 -1.53 -11.91
CA PRO A 229 11.53 -1.71 -11.89
C PRO A 229 10.88 -1.41 -13.23
N SER A 230 9.74 -2.05 -13.49
CA SER A 230 8.80 -1.65 -14.53
C SER A 230 7.38 -1.77 -14.00
N ASN A 231 6.47 -0.94 -14.51
CA ASN A 231 5.07 -1.04 -14.14
C ASN A 231 4.12 -0.85 -15.32
N ALA A 232 2.92 -1.37 -15.15
CA ALA A 232 1.81 -1.14 -16.06
C ALA A 232 0.51 -0.97 -15.27
N ARG A 233 -0.39 -0.12 -15.76
CA ARG A 233 -1.77 -0.05 -15.31
C ARG A 233 -2.58 -1.07 -16.10
N VAL A 234 -3.35 -1.89 -15.39
CA VAL A 234 -4.15 -2.96 -16.00
C VAL A 234 -5.64 -2.79 -15.68
N GLY A 235 -6.50 -3.31 -16.55
CA GLY A 235 -7.96 -3.26 -16.39
C GLY A 235 -8.48 -4.22 -15.31
N VAL A 236 -7.91 -4.12 -14.13
CA VAL A 236 -8.26 -4.87 -12.90
C VAL A 236 -8.73 -3.88 -11.86
N ARG A 237 -9.81 -4.21 -11.14
CA ARG A 237 -10.43 -3.31 -10.15
C ARG A 237 -9.54 -3.12 -8.93
N THR A 238 -9.20 -4.20 -8.23
CA THR A 238 -8.44 -4.25 -6.98
C THR A 238 -7.41 -5.37 -7.05
N GLY A 239 -6.32 -5.25 -6.30
CA GLY A 239 -5.24 -6.24 -6.25
C GLY A 239 -4.09 -5.92 -7.20
N HIS A 240 -2.91 -5.63 -6.63
CA HIS A 240 -1.68 -5.43 -7.39
C HIS A 240 -0.89 -6.72 -7.46
N GLY A 241 -0.47 -7.09 -8.66
CA GLY A 241 0.39 -8.23 -8.89
C GLY A 241 1.77 -7.81 -9.37
N THR A 242 2.81 -8.51 -8.95
CA THR A 242 4.20 -8.23 -9.33
C THR A 242 4.94 -9.52 -9.64
N PHE A 243 5.47 -9.67 -10.85
CA PHE A 243 6.56 -10.60 -11.09
C PHE A 243 7.86 -10.00 -10.58
N CYS A 244 8.67 -10.81 -9.91
CA CYS A 244 9.99 -10.39 -9.46
C CYS A 244 11.03 -11.44 -9.82
N SER A 245 12.16 -10.98 -10.36
CA SER A 245 13.40 -11.73 -10.43
C SER A 245 14.35 -11.15 -9.38
N ALA A 246 14.59 -11.89 -8.31
CA ALA A 246 15.45 -11.48 -7.20
C ALA A 246 16.79 -12.25 -7.27
N VAL A 247 17.89 -11.52 -7.11
CA VAL A 247 19.23 -12.09 -7.07
C VAL A 247 19.77 -11.98 -5.65
N PHE A 248 20.28 -13.07 -5.13
CA PHE A 248 20.84 -13.15 -3.79
C PHE A 248 22.35 -13.40 -3.84
N GLU A 249 23.04 -13.16 -2.74
CA GLU A 249 24.45 -13.50 -2.62
C GLU A 249 24.67 -15.01 -2.52
N ASN A 250 23.74 -15.71 -1.87
CA ASN A 250 23.78 -17.16 -1.66
C ASN A 250 22.86 -17.90 -2.62
N GLU A 251 23.19 -19.17 -2.93
CA GLU A 251 22.31 -20.05 -3.70
C GLU A 251 21.01 -20.28 -2.95
N VAL A 252 19.88 -20.27 -3.66
CA VAL A 252 18.54 -20.45 -3.09
C VAL A 252 18.09 -21.91 -3.23
N ASP A 253 17.46 -22.43 -2.19
CA ASP A 253 16.75 -23.69 -2.21
C ASP A 253 15.22 -23.42 -2.25
N LEU A 254 14.51 -24.05 -3.19
CA LEU A 254 13.08 -23.74 -3.42
C LEU A 254 12.19 -24.25 -2.29
N GLU A 255 12.50 -25.39 -1.69
CA GLU A 255 11.75 -25.95 -0.57
C GLU A 255 11.93 -25.05 0.66
N GLU A 256 13.18 -24.68 0.99
CA GLU A 256 13.48 -23.75 2.07
C GLU A 256 12.86 -22.34 1.82
N CYS A 257 12.87 -21.84 0.58
CA CYS A 257 12.19 -20.57 0.24
C CYS A 257 10.67 -20.66 0.51
N THR A 258 10.05 -21.77 0.15
CA THR A 258 8.62 -21.99 0.41
C THR A 258 8.31 -22.01 1.90
N ASP A 259 9.13 -22.71 2.68
CA ASP A 259 8.99 -22.81 4.14
C ASP A 259 9.20 -21.44 4.81
N LEU A 260 10.23 -20.68 4.41
CA LEU A 260 10.48 -19.33 4.91
C LEU A 260 9.30 -18.40 4.68
N LEU A 261 8.71 -18.44 3.48
CA LEU A 261 7.57 -17.62 3.12
C LEU A 261 6.31 -18.03 3.89
N ASN A 262 6.01 -19.32 4.00
CA ASN A 262 4.82 -19.80 4.73
C ASN A 262 4.92 -19.56 6.26
N ASN A 263 6.13 -19.49 6.80
CA ASN A 263 6.35 -19.18 8.21
C ASN A 263 6.42 -17.67 8.51
N PHE A 264 6.37 -16.82 7.47
CA PHE A 264 6.40 -15.38 7.63
C PHE A 264 4.97 -14.83 7.76
N GLU A 265 4.66 -14.17 8.88
CA GLU A 265 3.31 -13.66 9.17
C GLU A 265 2.79 -12.74 8.08
N GLY A 266 1.59 -12.99 7.60
CA GLY A 266 0.94 -12.21 6.54
C GLY A 266 1.37 -12.57 5.11
N VAL A 267 2.11 -13.67 4.94
CA VAL A 267 2.46 -14.23 3.62
C VAL A 267 1.96 -15.68 3.52
N GLU A 268 1.41 -16.04 2.38
CA GLU A 268 0.93 -17.39 2.07
C GLU A 268 1.44 -17.81 0.70
N VAL A 269 1.99 -19.04 0.59
CA VAL A 269 2.46 -19.59 -0.70
C VAL A 269 1.41 -20.53 -1.28
N TRP A 270 0.98 -20.21 -2.52
CA TRP A 270 0.07 -21.05 -3.29
C TRP A 270 0.87 -21.88 -4.32
N ASN A 271 1.19 -23.13 -3.99
CA ASN A 271 1.98 -24.00 -4.86
C ASN A 271 1.13 -24.64 -5.98
N ASP A 272 -0.10 -25.06 -5.66
CA ASP A 272 -0.97 -25.84 -6.54
C ASP A 272 -1.93 -24.96 -7.37
N SER A 273 -1.91 -23.66 -7.18
CA SER A 273 -2.78 -22.69 -7.86
C SER A 273 -2.05 -21.39 -8.18
N LEU A 274 -2.66 -20.58 -9.02
CA LEU A 274 -2.12 -19.31 -9.48
C LEU A 274 -2.98 -18.18 -8.92
N PRO A 275 -2.59 -17.58 -7.78
CA PRO A 275 -3.35 -16.47 -7.20
C PRO A 275 -3.33 -15.26 -8.13
N THR A 276 -4.49 -14.67 -8.29
CA THR A 276 -4.76 -13.51 -9.14
C THR A 276 -5.23 -12.32 -8.30
N PRO A 277 -5.33 -11.13 -8.87
CA PRO A 277 -5.91 -9.98 -8.17
C PRO A 277 -7.31 -10.22 -7.59
N ILE A 278 -8.13 -11.07 -8.23
CA ILE A 278 -9.48 -11.41 -7.72
C ILE A 278 -9.40 -12.22 -6.42
N ASP A 279 -8.38 -13.07 -6.29
CA ASP A 279 -8.22 -13.95 -5.12
C ASP A 279 -7.78 -13.19 -3.86
N VAL A 280 -7.20 -12.01 -4.01
CA VAL A 280 -6.71 -11.19 -2.88
C VAL A 280 -7.65 -10.04 -2.50
N GLU A 281 -8.69 -9.76 -3.28
CA GLU A 281 -9.64 -8.71 -2.92
C GLU A 281 -10.32 -9.04 -1.58
N GLY A 282 -10.12 -8.19 -0.57
CA GLY A 282 -10.62 -8.38 0.78
C GLY A 282 -9.77 -9.30 1.67
N LYS A 283 -8.59 -9.74 1.23
CA LYS A 283 -7.66 -10.55 2.04
C LYS A 283 -6.55 -9.71 2.64
N ASP A 284 -6.17 -10.09 3.84
CA ASP A 284 -5.08 -9.46 4.60
C ASP A 284 -3.70 -9.97 4.17
N GLU A 285 -3.63 -11.21 3.66
CA GLU A 285 -2.39 -11.88 3.28
C GLU A 285 -1.86 -11.42 1.92
N VAL A 286 -0.55 -11.45 1.81
CA VAL A 286 0.20 -11.38 0.56
C VAL A 286 0.35 -12.79 0.01
N LEU A 287 -0.19 -13.07 -1.17
CA LEU A 287 -0.08 -14.37 -1.80
C LEU A 287 1.14 -14.45 -2.71
N VAL A 288 1.92 -15.50 -2.55
CA VAL A 288 3.11 -15.78 -3.36
C VAL A 288 2.93 -17.08 -4.13
N SER A 289 3.38 -17.12 -5.37
CA SER A 289 3.35 -18.33 -6.17
C SER A 289 4.43 -18.31 -7.25
N ARG A 290 4.45 -19.37 -8.07
CA ARG A 290 5.38 -19.48 -9.19
C ARG A 290 6.85 -19.37 -8.76
N LEU A 291 7.19 -19.82 -7.56
CA LEU A 291 8.57 -19.94 -7.09
C LEU A 291 9.37 -20.85 -8.04
N ARG A 292 10.44 -20.33 -8.61
CA ARG A 292 11.32 -21.08 -9.51
C ARG A 292 12.71 -20.50 -9.50
N GLN A 293 13.69 -21.38 -9.49
CA GLN A 293 15.10 -20.99 -9.59
C GLN A 293 15.40 -20.36 -10.95
N GLY A 294 16.38 -19.47 -11.02
CA GLY A 294 16.82 -18.86 -12.27
C GLY A 294 17.48 -19.90 -13.20
N LEU A 295 17.31 -19.70 -14.51
CA LEU A 295 17.92 -20.58 -15.52
C LEU A 295 19.43 -20.35 -15.65
N SER A 296 19.93 -19.16 -15.36
CA SER A 296 21.34 -18.77 -15.53
C SER A 296 22.17 -18.95 -14.26
N SER A 297 21.55 -18.94 -13.08
CA SER A 297 22.23 -19.09 -11.80
C SER A 297 21.27 -19.57 -10.71
N LYS A 298 21.81 -20.33 -9.75
CA LYS A 298 21.08 -20.83 -8.60
C LYS A 298 20.80 -19.81 -7.52
N ASN A 299 21.44 -18.66 -7.55
CA ASN A 299 21.18 -17.55 -6.62
C ASN A 299 20.07 -16.60 -7.11
N ILE A 300 19.36 -16.95 -8.19
CA ILE A 300 18.21 -16.21 -8.70
C ILE A 300 16.93 -16.95 -8.33
N LEU A 301 16.01 -16.23 -7.72
CA LEU A 301 14.64 -16.69 -7.50
C LEU A 301 13.66 -15.82 -8.30
N ASN A 302 12.83 -16.47 -9.11
CA ASN A 302 11.71 -15.82 -9.78
C ASN A 302 10.41 -16.23 -9.13
N PHE A 303 9.51 -15.27 -8.89
CA PHE A 303 8.23 -15.54 -8.27
C PHE A 303 7.16 -14.52 -8.70
N TRP A 304 5.93 -14.82 -8.38
CA TRP A 304 4.79 -13.93 -8.47
C TRP A 304 4.31 -13.61 -7.07
N VAL A 305 4.02 -12.33 -6.81
CA VAL A 305 3.39 -11.86 -5.58
C VAL A 305 2.17 -11.02 -5.94
N VAL A 306 1.09 -11.20 -5.18
CA VAL A 306 -0.13 -10.42 -5.35
C VAL A 306 -0.76 -10.13 -3.99
N SER A 307 -1.29 -8.91 -3.82
CA SER A 307 -1.93 -8.48 -2.56
C SER A 307 -3.03 -7.47 -2.81
N ASP A 308 -3.97 -7.35 -1.88
CA ASP A 308 -4.96 -6.27 -1.90
C ASP A 308 -4.25 -4.93 -1.60
N ASN A 309 -4.22 -4.06 -2.62
CA ASN A 309 -3.56 -2.76 -2.54
C ASN A 309 -4.28 -1.75 -1.64
N LEU A 310 -5.54 -1.98 -1.30
CA LEU A 310 -6.32 -1.15 -0.38
C LEU A 310 -6.22 -1.63 1.07
N LEU A 311 -5.94 -2.93 1.30
CA LEU A 311 -5.76 -3.55 2.62
C LEU A 311 -4.28 -3.58 3.02
N LYS A 312 -3.58 -4.71 2.80
CA LYS A 312 -2.15 -4.79 3.19
C LYS A 312 -1.34 -3.68 2.52
N GLY A 313 -1.68 -3.32 1.28
CA GLY A 313 -1.04 -2.21 0.58
C GLY A 313 -1.33 -0.80 1.14
N ALA A 314 -2.27 -0.63 2.08
CA ALA A 314 -2.63 0.69 2.62
C ALA A 314 -3.27 0.62 4.01
N ALA A 315 -4.58 0.33 4.10
CA ALA A 315 -5.38 0.48 5.31
C ALA A 315 -4.95 -0.48 6.41
N LEU A 316 -4.73 -1.76 6.10
CA LEU A 316 -4.36 -2.77 7.08
C LEU A 316 -3.00 -2.46 7.71
N ASN A 317 -1.98 -2.15 6.91
CA ASN A 317 -0.66 -1.81 7.42
C ASN A 317 -0.72 -0.57 8.34
N ALA A 318 -1.49 0.47 7.95
CA ALA A 318 -1.66 1.66 8.77
C ALA A 318 -2.35 1.36 10.11
N VAL A 319 -3.37 0.49 10.13
CA VAL A 319 -4.09 0.08 11.35
C VAL A 319 -3.21 -0.83 12.22
N GLN A 320 -2.42 -1.74 11.63
CA GLN A 320 -1.44 -2.56 12.35
C GLN A 320 -0.38 -1.70 13.04
N ILE A 321 0.15 -0.66 12.34
CA ILE A 321 1.06 0.32 12.94
C ILE A 321 0.37 1.08 14.07
N ALA A 322 -0.88 1.51 13.89
CA ALA A 322 -1.66 2.19 14.93
C ALA A 322 -1.83 1.32 16.18
N LYS A 323 -2.10 0.02 15.98
CA LYS A 323 -2.21 -0.95 17.09
C LYS A 323 -0.87 -1.22 17.79
N PHE A 324 0.24 -1.13 17.07
CA PHE A 324 1.58 -1.18 17.67
C PHE A 324 1.86 0.07 18.52
N VAL A 325 1.57 1.25 17.98
CA VAL A 325 1.78 2.55 18.66
C VAL A 325 0.92 2.69 19.92
N GLU A 326 -0.29 2.12 19.95
CA GLU A 326 -1.17 2.10 21.13
C GLU A 326 -0.46 1.51 22.38
N LYS A 327 0.50 0.61 22.16
CA LYS A 327 1.21 -0.11 23.23
C LYS A 327 2.48 0.60 23.72
N LEU A 328 2.91 1.69 23.05
CA LEU A 328 4.09 2.47 23.42
C LEU A 328 3.77 3.46 24.55
#